data_3aeba01e3bfb77aa69f97a906effd01d
#
_entry.id   3aeba01e3bfb77aa69f97a906effd01d
#
_cell.length_a   1.000
_cell.length_b   1.000
_cell.length_c   1.000
_cell.angle_alpha   90.00
_cell.angle_beta   90.00
_cell.angle_gamma   90.00
#
_symmetry.space_group_name_H-M   'P 1'
#
loop_
_entity.id
_entity.type
_entity.pdbx_description
1 polymer ?
#
loop_
_entity_poly.entity_id
_entity_poly.type
_entity_poly.pdbx_seq_one_letter_code
_entity_poly.pdbx_strand_id
1 'polypeptide(L)'
;NFFADPPVRIGDLCRYDEDSTPGWRPVGWVESIGLRSTKVRRLDRTLITIPNAEFAQRNIVNLSTCDRFLLTTTLGLRYETTDDQMRFVLAELRELFQAHPKTIHSLQDPIRVRFVGFGDYSLNIAIRAYIATRHYNEFLAIQEDIQLRVMKIIKQAGTGFAFPSRTLYHTRDAGLEEQHQQAAEKQVREWASA
;
A
#
# COMPACT_ATOMS: atom_id res chain seq x y z
N ASN A 1 -20.39 -1.54 -31.32
CA ASN A 1 -21.57 -2.44 -31.25
C ASN A 1 -21.38 -3.39 -30.06
N PHE A 2 -22.04 -3.10 -28.94
CA PHE A 2 -21.90 -3.83 -27.68
C PHE A 2 -22.12 -5.35 -27.80
N PHE A 3 -22.92 -5.78 -28.76
CA PHE A 3 -23.21 -7.21 -28.98
C PHE A 3 -22.21 -7.92 -29.90
N ALA A 4 -21.49 -7.19 -30.76
CA ALA A 4 -20.53 -7.79 -31.68
C ALA A 4 -19.18 -8.06 -31.00
N ASP A 5 -18.78 -7.18 -30.06
CA ASP A 5 -17.56 -7.34 -29.27
C ASP A 5 -17.79 -6.75 -27.85
N PRO A 6 -18.44 -7.53 -26.98
CA PRO A 6 -18.72 -7.06 -25.63
C PRO A 6 -17.42 -6.95 -24.82
N PRO A 7 -17.22 -5.85 -24.07
CA PRO A 7 -16.01 -5.66 -23.26
C PRO A 7 -15.92 -6.66 -22.09
N VAL A 8 -17.02 -7.31 -21.76
CA VAL A 8 -17.13 -8.34 -20.71
C VAL A 8 -18.08 -9.45 -21.15
N ARG A 9 -17.89 -10.63 -20.60
CA ARG A 9 -18.73 -11.83 -20.82
C ARG A 9 -19.45 -12.21 -19.54
N ILE A 10 -20.50 -13.01 -19.66
CA ILE A 10 -21.18 -13.59 -18.50
C ILE A 10 -20.17 -14.43 -17.70
N GLY A 11 -20.09 -14.19 -16.40
CA GLY A 11 -19.13 -14.81 -15.50
C GLY A 11 -17.85 -14.00 -15.29
N ASP A 12 -17.60 -12.93 -16.06
CA ASP A 12 -16.45 -12.07 -15.85
C ASP A 12 -16.61 -11.23 -14.59
N LEU A 13 -15.53 -11.08 -13.85
CA LEU A 13 -15.38 -10.09 -12.79
C LEU A 13 -14.95 -8.78 -13.42
N CYS A 14 -15.72 -7.75 -13.27
CA CYS A 14 -15.41 -6.43 -13.80
C CYS A 14 -15.50 -5.33 -12.74
N ARG A 15 -14.72 -4.29 -12.95
CA ARG A 15 -14.82 -3.01 -12.25
C ARG A 15 -15.30 -1.97 -13.26
N TYR A 16 -16.24 -1.15 -12.85
CA TYR A 16 -16.82 -0.11 -13.68
C TYR A 16 -16.93 1.19 -12.92
N ASP A 17 -16.86 2.33 -13.62
CA ASP A 17 -17.05 3.63 -13.01
C ASP A 17 -18.54 3.86 -12.75
N GLU A 18 -18.88 4.46 -11.61
CA GLU A 18 -20.25 4.85 -11.23
C GLU A 18 -20.29 6.37 -11.05
N ASP A 19 -21.14 7.05 -11.84
CA ASP A 19 -21.18 8.53 -11.88
C ASP A 19 -21.66 9.17 -10.58
N SER A 20 -22.39 8.40 -9.76
CA SER A 20 -23.02 8.91 -8.52
C SER A 20 -22.05 9.12 -7.36
N THR A 21 -20.82 8.58 -7.42
CA THR A 21 -19.86 8.70 -6.31
C THR A 21 -18.44 8.79 -6.87
N PRO A 22 -17.86 10.00 -6.97
CA PRO A 22 -16.50 10.17 -7.44
C PRO A 22 -15.49 9.33 -6.63
N GLY A 23 -14.70 8.52 -7.32
CA GLY A 23 -13.72 7.63 -6.70
C GLY A 23 -14.26 6.26 -6.28
N TRP A 24 -15.56 6.04 -6.28
CA TRP A 24 -16.16 4.74 -6.04
C TRP A 24 -16.15 3.90 -7.33
N ARG A 25 -15.44 2.79 -7.30
CA ARG A 25 -15.30 1.87 -8.44
C ARG A 25 -15.79 0.49 -8.04
N PRO A 26 -17.10 0.24 -8.12
CA PRO A 26 -17.66 -1.03 -7.73
C PRO A 26 -17.13 -2.18 -8.56
N VAL A 27 -16.98 -3.34 -7.92
CA VAL A 27 -16.54 -4.60 -8.53
C VAL A 27 -17.68 -5.60 -8.44
N GLY A 28 -17.92 -6.36 -9.51
CA GLY A 28 -18.95 -7.39 -9.52
C GLY A 28 -18.80 -8.36 -10.68
N TRP A 29 -19.49 -9.49 -10.56
CA TRP A 29 -19.58 -10.49 -11.62
C TRP A 29 -20.73 -10.17 -12.56
N VAL A 30 -20.47 -10.24 -13.86
CA VAL A 30 -21.50 -10.16 -14.89
C VAL A 30 -22.36 -11.43 -14.82
N GLU A 31 -23.59 -11.30 -14.33
CA GLU A 31 -24.51 -12.43 -14.14
C GLU A 31 -25.31 -12.74 -15.41
N SER A 32 -25.77 -11.68 -16.10
CA SER A 32 -26.46 -11.83 -17.38
C SER A 32 -26.34 -10.59 -18.25
N ILE A 33 -26.31 -10.78 -19.55
CA ILE A 33 -26.33 -9.72 -20.56
C ILE A 33 -27.59 -9.92 -21.40
N GLY A 34 -28.59 -9.04 -21.20
CA GLY A 34 -29.84 -9.03 -21.96
C GLY A 34 -29.78 -8.04 -23.11
N LEU A 35 -30.86 -7.96 -23.90
CA LEU A 35 -30.94 -7.04 -25.04
C LEU A 35 -30.87 -5.55 -24.65
N ARG A 36 -31.40 -5.18 -23.48
CA ARG A 36 -31.49 -3.79 -23.01
C ARG A 36 -30.65 -3.48 -21.81
N SER A 37 -30.30 -4.49 -21.02
CA SER A 37 -29.60 -4.27 -19.75
C SER A 37 -28.66 -5.43 -19.44
N THR A 38 -27.60 -5.12 -18.71
CA THR A 38 -26.63 -6.04 -18.12
C THR A 38 -26.85 -6.07 -16.61
N LYS A 39 -26.89 -7.27 -16.03
CA LYS A 39 -26.98 -7.48 -14.58
C LYS A 39 -25.61 -7.85 -14.04
N VAL A 40 -25.19 -7.10 -13.01
CA VAL A 40 -23.92 -7.31 -12.34
C VAL A 40 -24.19 -7.57 -10.86
N ARG A 41 -23.68 -8.68 -10.36
CA ARG A 41 -23.72 -9.05 -8.94
C ARG A 41 -22.48 -8.54 -8.25
N ARG A 42 -22.67 -7.57 -7.36
CA ARG A 42 -21.59 -6.96 -6.57
C ARG A 42 -21.01 -7.95 -5.54
N LEU A 43 -19.86 -7.61 -4.97
CA LEU A 43 -19.22 -8.44 -3.92
C LEU A 43 -20.07 -8.54 -2.65
N ASP A 44 -20.87 -7.52 -2.33
CA ASP A 44 -21.85 -7.50 -1.22
C ASP A 44 -23.12 -8.32 -1.51
N ARG A 45 -23.13 -9.04 -2.67
CA ARG A 45 -24.25 -9.88 -3.15
C ARG A 45 -25.46 -9.09 -3.67
N THR A 46 -25.43 -7.77 -3.67
CA THR A 46 -26.48 -6.98 -4.32
C THR A 46 -26.44 -7.13 -5.84
N LEU A 47 -27.58 -7.04 -6.49
CA LEU A 47 -27.71 -7.14 -7.95
C LEU A 47 -28.03 -5.76 -8.51
N ILE A 48 -27.16 -5.25 -9.34
CA ILE A 48 -27.40 -4.01 -10.07
C ILE A 48 -27.80 -4.35 -11.52
N THR A 49 -28.76 -3.62 -12.05
CA THR A 49 -29.17 -3.68 -13.45
C THR A 49 -28.80 -2.37 -14.13
N ILE A 50 -27.92 -2.44 -15.11
CA ILE A 50 -27.39 -1.27 -15.83
C ILE A 50 -27.89 -1.33 -17.27
N PRO A 51 -28.52 -0.26 -17.80
CA PRO A 51 -28.87 -0.17 -19.23
C PRO A 51 -27.62 -0.37 -20.12
N ASN A 52 -27.72 -1.17 -21.19
CA ASN A 52 -26.55 -1.46 -22.03
C ASN A 52 -25.97 -0.19 -22.67
N ALA A 53 -26.80 0.79 -23.01
CA ALA A 53 -26.34 2.06 -23.55
C ALA A 53 -25.47 2.84 -22.53
N GLU A 54 -25.84 2.83 -21.27
CA GLU A 54 -25.06 3.43 -20.19
C GLU A 54 -23.81 2.61 -19.88
N PHE A 55 -23.93 1.28 -19.81
CA PHE A 55 -22.79 0.40 -19.54
C PHE A 55 -21.69 0.50 -20.61
N ALA A 56 -22.08 0.66 -21.89
CA ALA A 56 -21.16 0.85 -23.00
C ALA A 56 -20.40 2.19 -22.99
N GLN A 57 -20.90 3.21 -22.27
CA GLN A 57 -20.26 4.52 -22.12
C GLN A 57 -19.32 4.58 -20.93
N ARG A 58 -19.37 3.59 -20.04
CA ARG A 58 -18.53 3.54 -18.83
C ARG A 58 -17.15 2.98 -19.13
N ASN A 59 -16.17 3.39 -18.33
CA ASN A 59 -14.87 2.73 -18.31
C ASN A 59 -15.02 1.38 -17.59
N ILE A 60 -14.84 0.30 -18.33
CA ILE A 60 -14.95 -1.06 -17.81
C ILE A 60 -13.55 -1.68 -17.78
N VAL A 61 -13.15 -2.15 -16.60
CA VAL A 61 -11.92 -2.91 -16.43
C VAL A 61 -12.30 -4.38 -16.20
N ASN A 62 -11.98 -5.23 -17.16
CA ASN A 62 -12.21 -6.67 -17.03
C ASN A 62 -11.07 -7.30 -16.21
N LEU A 63 -11.39 -7.70 -14.97
CA LEU A 63 -10.44 -8.32 -14.04
C LEU A 63 -10.22 -9.80 -14.32
N SER A 64 -11.16 -10.46 -15.03
CA SER A 64 -11.02 -11.87 -15.41
C SER A 64 -10.00 -12.10 -16.52
N THR A 65 -9.66 -11.06 -17.28
CA THR A 65 -8.62 -11.12 -18.32
C THR A 65 -7.21 -10.91 -17.78
N CYS A 66 -7.08 -10.66 -16.48
CA CYS A 66 -5.79 -10.50 -15.84
C CYS A 66 -4.97 -11.80 -15.97
N ASP A 67 -3.80 -11.72 -16.59
CA ASP A 67 -2.91 -12.86 -16.82
C ASP A 67 -1.89 -13.05 -15.68
N ARG A 68 -1.64 -11.98 -14.93
CA ARG A 68 -0.69 -11.92 -13.82
C ARG A 68 -1.03 -10.79 -12.86
N PHE A 69 -0.61 -10.88 -11.61
CA PHE A 69 -0.79 -9.82 -10.62
C PHE A 69 0.49 -9.07 -10.34
N LEU A 70 0.37 -7.75 -10.23
CA LEU A 70 1.46 -6.88 -9.80
C LEU A 70 1.52 -6.84 -8.27
N LEU A 71 2.62 -7.36 -7.71
CA LEU A 71 3.00 -7.13 -6.31
C LEU A 71 3.85 -5.87 -6.26
N THR A 72 3.34 -4.84 -5.59
CA THR A 72 4.09 -3.62 -5.33
C THR A 72 3.96 -3.26 -3.86
N THR A 73 5.09 -3.00 -3.22
CA THR A 73 5.14 -2.59 -1.81
C THR A 73 6.37 -1.75 -1.52
N THR A 74 6.30 -0.94 -0.49
CA THR A 74 7.43 -0.19 0.03
C THR A 74 7.68 -0.62 1.46
N LEU A 75 8.92 -1.05 1.73
CA LEU A 75 9.38 -1.40 3.07
C LEU A 75 10.13 -0.21 3.65
N GLY A 76 9.76 0.21 4.85
CA GLY A 76 10.49 1.21 5.62
C GLY A 76 11.37 0.54 6.67
N LEU A 77 12.69 0.71 6.59
CA LEU A 77 13.63 0.28 7.60
C LEU A 77 14.01 1.44 8.51
N ARG A 78 14.46 1.11 9.72
CA ARG A 78 14.94 2.11 10.69
C ARG A 78 16.13 2.89 10.14
N TYR A 79 16.29 4.14 10.57
CA TYR A 79 17.43 4.98 10.19
C TYR A 79 18.75 4.49 10.75
N GLU A 80 18.74 3.70 11.85
CA GLU A 80 19.94 3.06 12.43
C GLU A 80 20.47 1.89 11.59
N THR A 81 19.78 1.52 10.51
CA THR A 81 20.23 0.49 9.58
C THR A 81 21.51 0.96 8.87
N THR A 82 22.58 0.21 9.03
CA THR A 82 23.85 0.51 8.37
C THR A 82 23.78 0.23 6.86
N ASP A 83 24.73 0.77 6.09
CA ASP A 83 24.81 0.53 4.64
C ASP A 83 25.07 -0.95 4.31
N ASP A 84 25.87 -1.65 5.11
CA ASP A 84 26.11 -3.08 4.95
C ASP A 84 24.84 -3.90 5.21
N GLN A 85 24.09 -3.59 6.26
CA GLN A 85 22.78 -4.22 6.50
C GLN A 85 21.79 -3.93 5.35
N MET A 86 21.77 -2.71 4.84
CA MET A 86 20.95 -2.35 3.69
C MET A 86 21.34 -3.15 2.44
N ARG A 87 22.64 -3.28 2.14
CA ARG A 87 23.15 -4.09 1.02
C ARG A 87 22.75 -5.56 1.16
N PHE A 88 22.90 -6.12 2.37
CA PHE A 88 22.47 -7.47 2.68
C PHE A 88 20.97 -7.67 2.43
N VAL A 89 20.12 -6.80 3.00
CA VAL A 89 18.66 -6.87 2.80
C VAL A 89 18.31 -6.79 1.31
N LEU A 90 18.90 -5.87 0.57
CA LEU A 90 18.64 -5.74 -0.87
C LEU A 90 19.07 -6.99 -1.67
N ALA A 91 20.18 -7.65 -1.30
CA ALA A 91 20.66 -8.87 -1.94
C ALA A 91 19.70 -10.03 -1.67
N GLU A 92 19.39 -10.29 -0.40
CA GLU A 92 18.49 -11.36 0.03
C GLU A 92 17.07 -11.19 -0.54
N LEU A 93 16.55 -9.95 -0.58
CA LEU A 93 15.27 -9.69 -1.21
C LEU A 93 15.27 -9.98 -2.71
N ARG A 94 16.35 -9.64 -3.42
CA ARG A 94 16.47 -9.96 -4.85
C ARG A 94 16.52 -11.47 -5.07
N GLU A 95 17.28 -12.17 -4.25
CA GLU A 95 17.38 -13.63 -4.30
C GLU A 95 16.03 -14.30 -3.98
N LEU A 96 15.32 -13.82 -2.94
CA LEU A 96 13.96 -14.27 -2.62
C LEU A 96 13.05 -14.22 -3.84
N PHE A 97 12.98 -13.08 -4.53
CA PHE A 97 12.13 -12.93 -5.69
C PHE A 97 12.62 -13.70 -6.91
N GLN A 98 13.93 -13.87 -7.07
CA GLN A 98 14.51 -14.69 -8.15
C GLN A 98 14.27 -16.18 -7.93
N ALA A 99 14.37 -16.66 -6.71
CA ALA A 99 14.17 -18.07 -6.39
C ALA A 99 12.69 -18.47 -6.26
N HIS A 100 11.78 -17.51 -6.12
CA HIS A 100 10.35 -17.81 -5.90
C HIS A 100 9.70 -18.34 -7.18
N PRO A 101 9.08 -19.56 -7.17
CA PRO A 101 8.61 -20.24 -8.38
C PRO A 101 7.45 -19.55 -9.11
N LYS A 102 6.71 -18.69 -8.42
CA LYS A 102 5.58 -17.94 -8.98
C LYS A 102 5.93 -16.52 -9.40
N THR A 103 7.17 -16.08 -9.23
CA THR A 103 7.62 -14.77 -9.71
C THR A 103 7.99 -14.84 -11.18
N ILE A 104 7.54 -13.87 -11.96
CA ILE A 104 7.83 -13.80 -13.39
C ILE A 104 9.20 -13.15 -13.61
N HIS A 105 10.04 -13.81 -14.41
CA HIS A 105 11.35 -13.35 -14.83
C HIS A 105 11.30 -12.99 -16.31
N SER A 106 11.11 -11.74 -16.64
CA SER A 106 11.02 -11.28 -18.02
C SER A 106 11.73 -9.94 -18.16
N LEU A 107 12.30 -9.68 -19.33
CA LEU A 107 12.86 -8.36 -19.66
C LEU A 107 11.78 -7.28 -19.73
N GLN A 108 10.54 -7.65 -20.07
CA GLN A 108 9.41 -6.74 -20.12
C GLN A 108 8.88 -6.42 -18.71
N ASP A 109 8.95 -7.42 -17.80
CA ASP A 109 8.46 -7.33 -16.43
C ASP A 109 9.57 -7.64 -15.43
N PRO A 110 10.61 -6.80 -15.32
CA PRO A 110 11.74 -7.09 -14.45
C PRO A 110 11.37 -6.96 -12.98
N ILE A 111 11.91 -7.86 -12.17
CA ILE A 111 11.88 -7.72 -10.72
C ILE A 111 12.69 -6.48 -10.33
N ARG A 112 12.09 -5.62 -9.54
CA ARG A 112 12.74 -4.41 -9.04
C ARG A 112 12.71 -4.39 -7.52
N VAL A 113 13.89 -4.48 -6.92
CA VAL A 113 14.11 -4.26 -5.49
C VAL A 113 15.16 -3.17 -5.39
N ARG A 114 14.79 -1.98 -4.93
CA ARG A 114 15.63 -0.80 -4.91
C ARG A 114 15.45 -0.01 -3.63
N PHE A 115 16.55 0.45 -3.07
CA PHE A 115 16.53 1.56 -2.13
C PHE A 115 16.16 2.82 -2.91
N VAL A 116 15.07 3.48 -2.51
CA VAL A 116 14.49 4.60 -3.27
C VAL A 116 14.62 5.94 -2.57
N GLY A 117 15.04 5.95 -1.31
CA GLY A 117 15.30 7.20 -0.60
C GLY A 117 14.98 7.17 0.88
N PHE A 118 15.06 8.35 1.43
CA PHE A 118 14.86 8.65 2.84
C PHE A 118 13.43 9.19 3.03
N GLY A 119 12.65 8.52 3.88
CA GLY A 119 11.34 9.00 4.30
C GLY A 119 11.41 9.80 5.60
N ASP A 120 10.28 10.28 6.11
CA ASP A 120 10.23 11.09 7.32
C ASP A 120 10.82 10.37 8.55
N TYR A 121 10.67 9.05 8.60
CA TYR A 121 11.14 8.20 9.71
C TYR A 121 11.70 6.85 9.22
N SER A 122 11.97 6.67 7.93
CA SER A 122 12.36 5.39 7.37
C SER A 122 13.30 5.48 6.18
N LEU A 123 14.13 4.44 6.01
CA LEU A 123 14.86 4.15 4.79
C LEU A 123 13.99 3.29 3.90
N ASN A 124 13.60 3.78 2.73
CA ASN A 124 12.57 3.17 1.89
C ASN A 124 13.14 2.24 0.82
N ILE A 125 12.67 1.00 0.81
CA ILE A 125 12.96 0.01 -0.24
C ILE A 125 11.67 -0.23 -1.02
N ALA A 126 11.67 0.09 -2.31
CA ALA A 126 10.57 -0.23 -3.21
C ALA A 126 10.77 -1.62 -3.81
N ILE A 127 9.71 -2.41 -3.79
CA ILE A 127 9.63 -3.74 -4.39
C ILE A 127 8.52 -3.73 -5.44
N ARG A 128 8.85 -4.26 -6.61
CA ARG A 128 7.90 -4.48 -7.69
C ARG A 128 8.23 -5.79 -8.38
N ALA A 129 7.25 -6.70 -8.43
CA ALA A 129 7.36 -7.99 -9.10
C ALA A 129 6.00 -8.44 -9.62
N TYR A 130 5.99 -9.22 -10.69
CA TYR A 130 4.76 -9.84 -11.19
C TYR A 130 4.68 -11.29 -10.74
N ILE A 131 3.48 -11.70 -10.32
CA ILE A 131 3.17 -13.04 -9.84
C ILE A 131 2.34 -13.78 -10.89
N ALA A 132 2.82 -14.95 -11.29
CA ALA A 132 2.20 -15.82 -12.30
C ALA A 132 1.00 -16.56 -11.72
N THR A 133 -0.11 -15.88 -11.59
CA THR A 133 -1.40 -16.47 -11.23
C THR A 133 -2.54 -15.65 -11.85
N ARG A 134 -3.67 -16.30 -12.08
CA ARG A 134 -4.92 -15.65 -12.51
C ARG A 134 -5.96 -15.59 -11.38
N HIS A 135 -5.67 -16.21 -10.24
CA HIS A 135 -6.59 -16.31 -9.12
C HIS A 135 -6.17 -15.35 -8.01
N TYR A 136 -7.04 -14.41 -7.69
CA TYR A 136 -6.77 -13.39 -6.68
C TYR A 136 -6.46 -13.97 -5.29
N ASN A 137 -7.19 -15.00 -4.88
CA ASN A 137 -6.93 -15.67 -3.59
C ASN A 137 -5.55 -16.35 -3.55
N GLU A 138 -5.11 -16.94 -4.67
CA GLU A 138 -3.75 -17.50 -4.78
C GLU A 138 -2.70 -16.39 -4.71
N PHE A 139 -2.95 -15.26 -5.37
CA PHE A 139 -2.08 -14.10 -5.26
C PHE A 139 -1.92 -13.60 -3.82
N LEU A 140 -3.02 -13.52 -3.06
CA LEU A 140 -2.96 -13.12 -1.65
C LEU A 140 -2.16 -14.10 -0.79
N ALA A 141 -2.30 -15.40 -1.00
CA ALA A 141 -1.52 -16.42 -0.29
C ALA A 141 -0.01 -16.33 -0.61
N ILE A 142 0.33 -16.09 -1.88
CA ILE A 142 1.72 -15.87 -2.31
C ILE A 142 2.28 -14.59 -1.70
N GLN A 143 1.49 -13.52 -1.71
CA GLN A 143 1.87 -12.24 -1.10
C GLN A 143 2.17 -12.39 0.40
N GLU A 144 1.34 -13.14 1.12
CA GLU A 144 1.53 -13.44 2.54
C GLU A 144 2.84 -14.20 2.77
N ASP A 145 3.10 -15.29 2.03
CA ASP A 145 4.35 -16.06 2.12
C ASP A 145 5.58 -15.18 1.88
N ILE A 146 5.54 -14.35 0.83
CA ILE A 146 6.61 -13.41 0.52
C ILE A 146 6.84 -12.42 1.68
N GLN A 147 5.78 -11.84 2.24
CA GLN A 147 5.89 -10.89 3.34
C GLN A 147 6.48 -11.52 4.60
N LEU A 148 6.11 -12.76 4.93
CA LEU A 148 6.70 -13.51 6.04
C LEU A 148 8.19 -13.77 5.84
N ARG A 149 8.60 -14.12 4.61
CA ARG A 149 10.03 -14.27 4.27
C ARG A 149 10.78 -12.95 4.34
N VAL A 150 10.18 -11.85 3.89
CA VAL A 150 10.74 -10.49 4.04
C VAL A 150 10.99 -10.17 5.52
N MET A 151 10.04 -10.46 6.41
CA MET A 151 10.23 -10.27 7.86
C MET A 151 11.43 -11.06 8.39
N LYS A 152 11.59 -12.31 7.92
CA LYS A 152 12.73 -13.15 8.31
C LYS A 152 14.06 -12.54 7.85
N ILE A 153 14.15 -12.08 6.60
CA ILE A 153 15.35 -11.43 6.04
C ILE A 153 15.75 -10.19 6.86
N ILE A 154 14.77 -9.32 7.15
CA ILE A 154 15.02 -8.10 7.95
C ILE A 154 15.56 -8.44 9.34
N LYS A 155 14.97 -9.46 9.99
CA LYS A 155 15.44 -9.96 11.29
C LYS A 155 16.85 -10.54 11.21
N GLN A 156 17.17 -11.29 10.15
CA GLN A 156 18.51 -11.85 9.93
C GLN A 156 19.57 -10.76 9.70
N ALA A 157 19.19 -9.67 9.06
CA ALA A 157 20.07 -8.51 8.87
C ALA A 157 20.37 -7.75 10.17
N GLY A 158 19.73 -8.09 11.28
CA GLY A 158 19.92 -7.40 12.57
C GLY A 158 19.32 -5.99 12.58
N THR A 159 18.40 -5.69 11.69
CA THR A 159 17.65 -4.42 11.66
C THR A 159 16.17 -4.65 11.90
N GLY A 160 15.34 -3.61 11.74
CA GLY A 160 13.90 -3.67 11.95
C GLY A 160 13.13 -2.70 11.08
N PHE A 161 11.82 -2.89 11.05
CA PHE A 161 10.92 -1.92 10.42
C PHE A 161 10.94 -0.60 11.16
N ALA A 162 10.77 0.48 10.41
CA ALA A 162 10.63 1.81 10.96
C ALA A 162 9.27 2.00 11.63
N PHE A 163 9.28 2.76 12.72
CA PHE A 163 8.06 3.23 13.38
C PHE A 163 8.02 4.76 13.29
N PRO A 164 6.84 5.38 13.22
CA PRO A 164 6.71 6.80 13.42
C PRO A 164 7.36 7.18 14.76
N SER A 165 8.48 7.90 14.72
CA SER A 165 9.24 8.28 15.90
C SER A 165 9.32 9.80 16.01
N ARG A 166 9.31 10.32 17.25
CA ARG A 166 9.55 11.72 17.55
C ARG A 166 10.60 11.81 18.64
N THR A 167 11.60 12.65 18.43
CA THR A 167 12.55 12.99 19.47
C THR A 167 12.02 14.21 20.23
N LEU A 168 11.79 14.06 21.54
CA LEU A 168 11.36 15.13 22.42
C LEU A 168 12.58 15.63 23.19
N TYR A 169 12.91 16.88 23.00
CA TYR A 169 13.91 17.57 23.82
C TYR A 169 13.18 18.23 24.97
N HIS A 170 13.41 17.73 26.19
CA HIS A 170 12.91 18.36 27.39
C HIS A 170 13.94 19.41 27.87
N THR A 171 13.63 20.67 27.67
CA THR A 171 14.38 21.77 28.27
C THR A 171 13.68 22.21 29.53
N ARG A 172 14.44 22.47 30.61
CA ARG A 172 13.89 23.17 31.79
C ARG A 172 13.65 24.62 31.39
N ASP A 173 12.46 25.11 31.70
CA ASP A 173 12.14 26.52 31.54
C ASP A 173 12.96 27.29 32.59
N ALA A 174 13.88 28.13 32.14
CA ALA A 174 14.71 28.98 33.03
C ALA A 174 13.89 30.01 33.82
N GLY A 175 12.65 30.31 33.37
CA GLY A 175 11.74 31.23 34.08
C GLY A 175 11.14 30.69 35.37
N LEU A 176 11.29 29.37 35.65
CA LEU A 176 10.77 28.70 36.85
C LEU A 176 11.88 28.29 37.81
N GLU A 177 13.10 28.83 37.70
CA GLU A 177 14.13 28.59 38.70
C GLU A 177 13.71 29.22 40.06
N GLU A 178 13.66 28.38 41.10
CA GLU A 178 13.20 28.79 42.46
C GLU A 178 13.93 30.04 42.98
N GLN A 179 15.21 30.23 42.65
CA GLN A 179 16.01 31.39 43.02
C GLN A 179 15.49 32.68 42.37
N HIS A 180 15.11 32.66 41.12
CA HIS A 180 14.52 33.82 40.43
C HIS A 180 13.12 34.13 40.95
N GLN A 181 12.34 33.11 41.26
CA GLN A 181 11.01 33.28 41.83
C GLN A 181 11.07 33.92 43.24
N GLN A 182 11.95 33.41 44.10
CA GLN A 182 12.14 33.95 45.46
C GLN A 182 12.65 35.40 45.43
N ALA A 183 13.58 35.73 44.53
CA ALA A 183 14.07 37.09 44.37
C ALA A 183 12.96 38.06 43.92
N ALA A 184 12.15 37.65 42.96
CA ALA A 184 11.02 38.42 42.45
C ALA A 184 9.94 38.61 43.54
N GLU A 185 9.60 37.57 44.30
CA GLU A 185 8.63 37.67 45.41
C GLU A 185 9.11 38.64 46.52
N LYS A 186 10.40 38.61 46.84
CA LYS A 186 10.98 39.55 47.79
C LYS A 186 10.85 41.00 47.34
N GLN A 187 11.18 41.27 46.10
CA GLN A 187 11.09 42.56 45.44
C GLN A 187 9.65 43.10 45.41
N VAL A 188 8.69 42.25 45.14
CA VAL A 188 7.26 42.59 45.13
C VAL A 188 6.75 42.90 46.53
N ARG A 189 7.19 42.17 47.58
CA ARG A 189 6.83 42.43 48.97
C ARG A 189 7.40 43.75 49.46
N GLU A 190 8.66 44.06 49.13
CA GLU A 190 9.30 45.34 49.47
C GLU A 190 8.55 46.52 48.82
N TRP A 191 8.15 46.35 47.54
CA TRP A 191 7.37 47.39 46.85
C TRP A 191 5.96 47.58 47.46
N ALA A 192 5.29 46.53 47.91
CA ALA A 192 3.93 46.57 48.46
C ALA A 192 3.94 47.17 49.92
N SER A 193 5.11 47.26 50.58
CA SER A 193 5.26 47.81 51.95
C SER A 193 5.74 49.25 51.97
N ALA A 194 6.06 49.81 50.79
CA ALA A 194 6.49 51.21 50.61
C ALA A 194 5.34 52.13 50.24
#